data_d3fe79a31910089d7f21080ff8e29262
#
_entry.id   d3fe79a31910089d7f21080ff8e29262
#
_cell.length_a   1.000
_cell.length_b   1.000
_cell.length_c   1.000
_cell.angle_alpha   90.00
_cell.angle_beta   90.00
_cell.angle_gamma   90.00
#
_symmetry.space_group_name_H-M   'P 1'
#
loop_
_entity.id
_entity.type
_entity.pdbx_description
1 polymer ?
#
loop_
_entity_poly.entity_id
_entity_poly.type
_entity_poly.pdbx_seq_one_letter_code
_entity_poly.pdbx_strand_id
1 'polypeptide(L)'
;MITLKQLDRRPIFNQKLTRSSDFLGLEIPESPNRNAHVRLSLNADCKLLRGENLAWLSHLIDDPSQTFDFCYIDPPYNTGQQFIYPDFFKSSNERAPWGRHTGWMEFMLPRLVAAHTLLKSHGIIAISIDDYEYSYLKNILDVVFGDENHIATLVVVRSKNGKGSKPNVAVNHEYVVLFGKSGTAKVSGLHEVDTKSYNKSDAYGHYKVDGLFRKKGDASLRTDRPNMYYPLYYASNGEVFTTQVREGLSEVWPVDSKGVERRWLWGNEKATNESWKLYASASGVIYVKNYNSEDKRVKLRSVLDSSEYLTDRATTEIKEIFGDKVFETPKPLALVRDLVDSCCTSTSGDILDFFAGTGTTAEAVHELNVRDGGARKTVLIEQDLRVPNGHVALTGGHAST
;
A
#
# COMPACT_ATOMS: atom_id res chain seq x y z
N MET A 1 -11.98 -22.76 21.87
CA MET A 1 -10.70 -23.06 21.16
C MET A 1 -11.05 -23.42 19.74
N ILE A 2 -10.74 -22.55 18.77
CA ILE A 2 -11.01 -22.79 17.35
C ILE A 2 -9.97 -23.79 16.85
N THR A 3 -10.41 -24.94 16.39
CA THR A 3 -9.55 -25.89 15.70
C THR A 3 -9.46 -25.51 14.22
N LEU A 4 -8.34 -25.80 13.55
CA LEU A 4 -8.17 -25.60 12.11
C LEU A 4 -9.29 -26.23 11.26
N LYS A 5 -9.95 -27.31 11.74
CA LYS A 5 -11.16 -27.87 11.12
C LYS A 5 -12.36 -26.91 11.13
N GLN A 6 -12.37 -25.87 11.97
CA GLN A 6 -13.43 -24.87 12.00
C GLN A 6 -13.15 -23.72 11.02
N LEU A 7 -11.90 -23.55 10.57
CA LEU A 7 -11.53 -22.60 9.52
C LEU A 7 -12.10 -22.98 8.14
N ASP A 8 -12.38 -24.27 7.90
CA ASP A 8 -13.03 -24.75 6.66
C ASP A 8 -14.51 -24.39 6.53
N ARG A 9 -15.12 -23.77 7.55
CA ARG A 9 -16.55 -23.43 7.55
C ARG A 9 -16.77 -21.95 7.18
N ARG A 10 -16.60 -21.60 5.93
CA ARG A 10 -16.89 -20.26 5.35
C ARG A 10 -18.23 -19.60 5.79
N PRO A 11 -19.33 -20.31 6.11
CA PRO A 11 -20.58 -19.69 6.55
C PRO A 11 -20.50 -18.90 7.85
N ILE A 12 -19.50 -19.14 8.70
CA ILE A 12 -19.35 -18.40 9.98
C ILE A 12 -19.03 -16.93 9.74
N PHE A 13 -18.31 -16.62 8.65
CA PHE A 13 -17.87 -15.26 8.34
C PHE A 13 -18.93 -14.40 7.63
N ASN A 14 -20.01 -15.00 7.16
CA ASN A 14 -21.14 -14.28 6.56
C ASN A 14 -22.17 -13.81 7.59
N GLN A 15 -22.03 -14.19 8.85
CA GLN A 15 -22.88 -13.67 9.93
C GLN A 15 -22.35 -12.30 10.35
N LYS A 16 -23.20 -11.30 10.33
CA LYS A 16 -22.93 -9.98 10.89
C LYS A 16 -22.67 -10.18 12.38
N LEU A 17 -21.41 -10.09 12.81
CA LEU A 17 -21.04 -10.08 14.22
C LEU A 17 -21.69 -8.85 14.85
N THR A 18 -22.68 -9.02 15.68
CA THR A 18 -23.48 -7.94 16.25
C THR A 18 -23.07 -7.59 17.67
N ARG A 19 -22.22 -8.40 18.30
CA ARG A 19 -21.71 -8.17 19.67
C ARG A 19 -20.33 -8.80 19.85
N SER A 20 -19.52 -8.23 20.75
CA SER A 20 -18.21 -8.77 21.11
C SER A 20 -18.23 -10.24 21.59
N SER A 21 -19.35 -10.68 22.24
CA SER A 21 -19.58 -12.06 22.65
C SER A 21 -19.75 -13.06 21.49
N ASP A 22 -20.03 -12.56 20.28
CA ASP A 22 -20.22 -13.40 19.09
C ASP A 22 -18.90 -13.79 18.42
N PHE A 23 -17.80 -13.33 19.01
CA PHE A 23 -16.44 -13.59 18.55
C PHE A 23 -16.08 -15.09 18.73
N LEU A 24 -16.48 -15.93 17.80
CA LEU A 24 -15.99 -17.30 17.60
C LEU A 24 -15.90 -18.16 18.89
N GLY A 25 -16.65 -17.81 19.94
CA GLY A 25 -16.57 -18.48 21.24
C GLY A 25 -15.25 -18.28 21.97
N LEU A 26 -14.48 -17.24 21.60
CA LEU A 26 -13.29 -16.83 22.33
C LEU A 26 -13.71 -16.06 23.59
N GLU A 27 -13.09 -16.36 24.73
CA GLU A 27 -13.15 -15.47 25.89
C GLU A 27 -12.42 -14.18 25.52
N ILE A 28 -13.18 -13.10 25.39
CA ILE A 28 -12.63 -11.77 25.13
C ILE A 28 -12.25 -11.17 26.48
N PRO A 29 -11.05 -10.62 26.63
CA PRO A 29 -10.69 -9.91 27.86
C PRO A 29 -11.73 -8.84 28.18
N GLU A 30 -12.02 -8.63 29.47
CA GLU A 30 -12.93 -7.57 29.91
C GLU A 30 -12.55 -6.24 29.29
N SER A 31 -13.55 -5.41 29.03
CA SER A 31 -13.38 -4.07 28.44
C SER A 31 -12.21 -3.31 29.08
N PRO A 32 -11.31 -2.74 28.30
CA PRO A 32 -10.13 -2.07 28.83
C PRO A 32 -10.56 -0.96 29.81
N ASN A 33 -9.81 -0.82 30.90
CA ASN A 33 -10.09 0.20 31.91
C ASN A 33 -10.17 1.58 31.25
N ARG A 34 -11.34 2.20 31.27
CA ARG A 34 -11.63 3.50 30.63
C ARG A 34 -10.71 4.63 31.06
N ASN A 35 -10.00 4.48 32.18
CA ASN A 35 -9.03 5.44 32.70
C ASN A 35 -7.64 5.36 32.04
N ALA A 36 -7.40 4.39 31.15
CA ALA A 36 -6.15 4.23 30.40
C ALA A 36 -6.09 5.03 29.08
N HIS A 37 -7.03 5.96 28.86
CA HIS A 37 -7.02 6.82 27.68
C HIS A 37 -5.91 7.87 27.78
N VAL A 38 -4.74 7.60 27.24
CA VAL A 38 -3.80 8.67 26.91
C VAL A 38 -4.17 9.17 25.52
N ARG A 39 -4.84 10.30 25.51
CA ARG A 39 -5.12 11.06 24.30
C ARG A 39 -3.86 11.85 23.96
N LEU A 40 -2.93 11.28 23.21
CA LEU A 40 -1.92 12.07 22.50
C LEU A 40 -2.63 12.71 21.30
N SER A 41 -3.15 13.90 21.50
CA SER A 41 -3.63 14.75 20.43
C SER A 41 -2.41 15.45 19.83
N LEU A 42 -1.71 14.79 18.92
CA LEU A 42 -0.76 15.49 18.05
C LEU A 42 -1.51 16.44 17.12
N ASN A 43 -2.73 16.08 16.73
CA ASN A 43 -3.75 16.89 16.05
C ASN A 43 -5.11 16.25 16.31
N ALA A 44 -6.22 16.94 16.01
CA ALA A 44 -7.58 16.45 16.19
C ALA A 44 -7.88 15.12 15.49
N ASP A 45 -6.96 14.64 14.65
CA ASP A 45 -7.12 13.53 13.71
C ASP A 45 -6.42 12.22 14.12
N CYS A 46 -5.73 12.17 15.26
CA CYS A 46 -5.07 10.96 15.76
C CYS A 46 -5.53 10.58 17.16
N LYS A 47 -6.01 9.32 17.31
CA LYS A 47 -6.43 8.72 18.57
C LYS A 47 -5.51 7.55 18.90
N LEU A 48 -4.82 7.60 20.04
CA LEU A 48 -4.04 6.48 20.57
C LEU A 48 -4.79 5.80 21.71
N LEU A 49 -5.00 4.48 21.56
CA LEU A 49 -5.60 3.59 22.55
C LEU A 49 -4.49 2.71 23.14
N ARG A 50 -4.28 2.80 24.45
CA ARG A 50 -3.25 2.01 25.14
C ARG A 50 -3.87 0.77 25.78
N GLY A 51 -3.29 -0.39 25.53
CA GLY A 51 -3.74 -1.65 26.11
C GLY A 51 -3.68 -2.82 25.14
N GLU A 52 -4.28 -3.94 25.51
CA GLU A 52 -4.35 -5.14 24.70
C GLU A 52 -5.24 -4.90 23.47
N ASN A 53 -4.69 -5.18 22.28
CA ASN A 53 -5.34 -4.78 21.03
C ASN A 53 -6.63 -5.54 20.72
N LEU A 54 -6.74 -6.82 21.06
CA LEU A 54 -7.99 -7.58 20.84
C LEU A 54 -9.15 -7.03 21.69
N ALA A 55 -8.86 -6.61 22.94
CA ALA A 55 -9.87 -5.98 23.80
C ALA A 55 -10.35 -4.64 23.21
N TRP A 56 -9.42 -3.82 22.70
CA TRP A 56 -9.80 -2.57 22.03
C TRP A 56 -10.55 -2.79 20.72
N LEU A 57 -10.14 -3.77 19.90
CA LEU A 57 -10.85 -4.13 18.67
C LEU A 57 -12.28 -4.56 18.97
N SER A 58 -12.49 -5.37 20.02
CA SER A 58 -13.84 -5.74 20.49
C SER A 58 -14.67 -4.52 20.88
N HIS A 59 -14.08 -3.60 21.65
CA HIS A 59 -14.76 -2.37 22.03
C HIS A 59 -15.12 -1.48 20.83
N LEU A 60 -14.27 -1.43 19.80
CA LEU A 60 -14.56 -0.68 18.56
C LEU A 60 -15.70 -1.32 17.77
N ILE A 61 -15.82 -2.66 17.79
CA ILE A 61 -16.92 -3.38 17.11
C ILE A 61 -18.28 -3.07 17.76
N ASP A 62 -18.30 -2.84 19.07
CA ASP A 62 -19.52 -2.49 19.80
C ASP A 62 -20.06 -1.09 19.43
N ASP A 63 -19.25 -0.24 18.81
CA ASP A 63 -19.65 1.07 18.28
C ASP A 63 -19.80 1.03 16.75
N PRO A 64 -21.04 0.94 16.22
CA PRO A 64 -21.28 0.85 14.76
C PRO A 64 -20.76 2.05 13.95
N SER A 65 -20.46 3.19 14.60
CA SER A 65 -19.88 4.36 13.93
C SER A 65 -18.39 4.19 13.62
N GLN A 66 -17.73 3.24 14.29
CA GLN A 66 -16.30 2.97 14.11
C GLN A 66 -16.10 2.00 12.95
N THR A 67 -15.86 2.55 11.76
CA THR A 67 -15.53 1.78 10.56
C THR A 67 -14.38 2.44 9.82
N PHE A 68 -13.53 1.64 9.17
CA PHE A 68 -12.26 2.10 8.61
C PHE A 68 -12.17 1.86 7.10
N ASP A 69 -11.56 2.82 6.41
CA ASP A 69 -11.27 2.73 4.97
C ASP A 69 -10.02 1.90 4.72
N PHE A 70 -9.07 1.97 5.64
CA PHE A 70 -7.79 1.28 5.53
C PHE A 70 -7.32 0.78 6.90
N CYS A 71 -6.74 -0.41 6.92
CA CYS A 71 -6.05 -0.95 8.07
C CYS A 71 -4.62 -1.32 7.66
N TYR A 72 -3.64 -0.77 8.37
CA TYR A 72 -2.24 -1.19 8.25
C TYR A 72 -1.79 -1.80 9.55
N ILE A 73 -1.06 -2.92 9.50
CA ILE A 73 -0.44 -3.52 10.68
C ILE A 73 0.94 -4.10 10.38
N ASP A 74 1.78 -4.03 11.39
CA ASP A 74 3.10 -4.67 11.47
C ASP A 74 3.15 -5.59 12.69
N PRO A 75 2.54 -6.80 12.61
CA PRO A 75 2.46 -7.71 13.75
C PRO A 75 3.80 -8.33 14.08
N PRO A 76 3.98 -8.98 15.26
CA PRO A 76 5.16 -9.78 15.56
C PRO A 76 5.39 -10.88 14.51
N TYR A 77 6.65 -11.07 14.06
CA TYR A 77 7.00 -12.00 12.99
C TYR A 77 7.34 -13.42 13.49
N ASN A 78 7.22 -13.67 14.79
CA ASN A 78 7.52 -14.96 15.42
C ASN A 78 8.96 -15.46 15.17
N THR A 79 9.91 -14.54 15.10
CA THR A 79 11.32 -14.84 14.82
C THR A 79 12.02 -15.57 15.97
N GLY A 80 11.43 -15.52 17.16
CA GLY A 80 11.99 -16.06 18.40
C GLY A 80 13.04 -15.16 19.05
N GLN A 81 13.20 -13.93 18.56
CA GLN A 81 14.06 -12.93 19.18
C GLN A 81 13.34 -12.26 20.36
N GLN A 82 14.13 -11.82 21.36
CA GLN A 82 13.60 -11.01 22.44
C GLN A 82 13.55 -9.54 22.04
N PHE A 83 12.33 -9.03 21.81
CA PHE A 83 12.07 -7.62 21.66
C PHE A 83 11.44 -7.05 22.95
N ILE A 84 11.08 -5.78 22.95
CA ILE A 84 10.27 -5.16 24.01
C ILE A 84 8.93 -5.86 24.17
N TYR A 85 8.42 -6.46 23.09
CA TYR A 85 7.21 -7.30 23.05
C TYR A 85 7.57 -8.78 22.81
N PRO A 86 6.68 -9.73 23.21
CA PRO A 86 6.90 -11.14 22.93
C PRO A 86 6.85 -11.43 21.43
N ASP A 87 7.93 -11.98 20.88
CA ASP A 87 8.00 -12.45 19.48
C ASP A 87 8.20 -13.96 19.41
N PHE A 88 7.61 -14.65 20.38
CA PHE A 88 7.64 -16.11 20.46
C PHE A 88 6.28 -16.63 20.93
N PHE A 89 5.61 -17.36 20.06
CA PHE A 89 4.27 -17.88 20.29
C PHE A 89 4.31 -19.40 20.51
N LYS A 90 3.71 -19.85 21.61
CA LYS A 90 3.48 -21.27 21.87
C LYS A 90 2.01 -21.55 21.60
N SER A 91 1.71 -22.67 20.93
CA SER A 91 0.35 -23.15 20.84
C SER A 91 -0.16 -23.56 22.22
N SER A 92 -1.43 -23.32 22.47
CA SER A 92 -2.16 -23.88 23.62
C SER A 92 -2.25 -25.41 23.58
N ASN A 93 -2.00 -26.01 22.40
CA ASN A 93 -1.99 -27.45 22.17
C ASN A 93 -0.55 -27.91 21.89
N GLU A 94 0.07 -28.66 22.82
CA GLU A 94 1.43 -29.21 22.70
C GLU A 94 1.60 -30.14 21.48
N ARG A 95 0.51 -30.71 20.96
CA ARG A 95 0.50 -31.59 19.77
C ARG A 95 0.09 -30.83 18.50
N ALA A 96 0.17 -29.51 18.50
CA ALA A 96 -0.19 -28.70 17.35
C ALA A 96 0.68 -29.06 16.13
N PRO A 97 0.06 -29.23 14.94
CA PRO A 97 0.75 -29.75 13.76
C PRO A 97 1.89 -28.84 13.25
N TRP A 98 1.84 -27.54 13.55
CA TRP A 98 2.84 -26.57 13.09
C TRP A 98 3.58 -25.87 14.23
N GLY A 99 3.55 -26.45 15.45
CA GLY A 99 4.30 -25.95 16.61
C GLY A 99 4.04 -24.45 16.89
N ARG A 100 5.09 -23.63 16.92
CA ARG A 100 4.99 -22.20 17.21
C ARG A 100 4.11 -21.41 16.19
N HIS A 101 4.06 -21.84 14.95
CA HIS A 101 3.23 -21.21 13.95
C HIS A 101 1.73 -21.33 14.28
N THR A 102 1.30 -22.46 14.88
CA THR A 102 -0.06 -22.60 15.38
C THR A 102 -0.37 -21.55 16.46
N GLY A 103 0.54 -21.35 17.42
CA GLY A 103 0.36 -20.33 18.46
C GLY A 103 0.25 -18.92 17.89
N TRP A 104 1.05 -18.61 16.88
CA TRP A 104 0.98 -17.34 16.17
C TRP A 104 -0.36 -17.18 15.42
N MET A 105 -0.83 -18.22 14.76
CA MET A 105 -2.14 -18.22 14.09
C MET A 105 -3.29 -18.06 15.09
N GLU A 106 -3.23 -18.72 16.25
CA GLU A 106 -4.20 -18.57 17.35
C GLU A 106 -4.23 -17.12 17.86
N PHE A 107 -3.09 -16.45 17.91
CA PHE A 107 -2.99 -15.04 18.28
C PHE A 107 -3.53 -14.11 17.19
N MET A 108 -3.22 -14.33 15.93
CA MET A 108 -3.58 -13.41 14.83
C MET A 108 -5.04 -13.56 14.39
N LEU A 109 -5.58 -14.77 14.36
CA LEU A 109 -6.90 -15.04 13.80
C LEU A 109 -8.02 -14.17 14.38
N PRO A 110 -8.21 -14.05 15.71
CA PRO A 110 -9.29 -13.23 16.26
C PRO A 110 -9.11 -11.73 15.92
N ARG A 111 -7.89 -11.26 15.83
CA ARG A 111 -7.55 -9.88 15.46
C ARG A 111 -7.88 -9.57 14.00
N LEU A 112 -7.60 -10.53 13.11
CA LEU A 112 -7.93 -10.40 11.69
C LEU A 112 -9.44 -10.47 11.43
N VAL A 113 -10.17 -11.30 12.17
CA VAL A 113 -11.64 -11.32 12.13
C VAL A 113 -12.22 -9.99 12.61
N ALA A 114 -11.66 -9.42 13.68
CA ALA A 114 -12.07 -8.11 14.17
C ALA A 114 -11.79 -7.01 13.14
N ALA A 115 -10.60 -7.00 12.56
CA ALA A 115 -10.22 -6.05 11.52
C ALA A 115 -11.15 -6.15 10.29
N HIS A 116 -11.47 -7.37 9.84
CA HIS A 116 -12.43 -7.59 8.77
C HIS A 116 -13.81 -6.99 9.12
N THR A 117 -14.29 -7.17 10.35
CA THR A 117 -15.56 -6.62 10.79
C THR A 117 -15.56 -5.08 10.75
N LEU A 118 -14.49 -4.47 11.24
CA LEU A 118 -14.32 -3.01 11.34
C LEU A 118 -14.06 -2.32 10.00
N LEU A 119 -13.62 -3.02 8.97
CA LEU A 119 -13.41 -2.43 7.66
C LEU A 119 -14.75 -2.11 6.97
N LYS A 120 -14.80 -0.98 6.25
CA LYS A 120 -15.88 -0.65 5.30
C LYS A 120 -15.88 -1.64 4.14
N SER A 121 -16.97 -1.78 3.40
CA SER A 121 -17.08 -2.74 2.28
C SER A 121 -15.97 -2.58 1.23
N HIS A 122 -15.52 -1.36 0.97
CA HIS A 122 -14.42 -1.04 0.06
C HIS A 122 -13.06 -0.98 0.76
N GLY A 123 -13.02 -1.23 2.07
CA GLY A 123 -11.80 -1.11 2.88
C GLY A 123 -10.76 -2.16 2.52
N ILE A 124 -9.51 -1.82 2.77
CA ILE A 124 -8.33 -2.65 2.48
C ILE A 124 -7.54 -2.85 3.77
N ILE A 125 -7.04 -4.07 3.98
CA ILE A 125 -6.01 -4.35 4.97
C ILE A 125 -4.67 -4.58 4.29
N ALA A 126 -3.60 -3.99 4.84
CA ALA A 126 -2.21 -4.20 4.46
C ALA A 126 -1.42 -4.70 5.67
N ILE A 127 -0.74 -5.82 5.53
CA ILE A 127 -0.03 -6.49 6.63
C ILE A 127 1.40 -6.74 6.23
N SER A 128 2.33 -6.13 6.97
CA SER A 128 3.76 -6.43 6.86
C SER A 128 4.07 -7.77 7.50
N ILE A 129 4.89 -8.58 6.86
CA ILE A 129 5.31 -9.90 7.36
C ILE A 129 6.59 -10.36 6.66
N ASP A 130 7.37 -11.22 7.32
CA ASP A 130 8.52 -11.86 6.73
C ASP A 130 8.27 -13.33 6.31
N ASP A 131 9.33 -14.00 5.85
CA ASP A 131 9.28 -15.41 5.43
C ASP A 131 8.82 -16.39 6.52
N TYR A 132 8.96 -16.03 7.82
CA TYR A 132 8.63 -16.97 8.91
C TYR A 132 7.14 -17.28 8.97
N GLU A 133 6.29 -16.25 8.83
CA GLU A 133 4.85 -16.40 9.00
C GLU A 133 4.04 -16.05 7.73
N TYR A 134 4.67 -15.66 6.62
CA TYR A 134 3.97 -15.29 5.39
C TYR A 134 2.95 -16.33 4.92
N SER A 135 3.34 -17.60 4.84
CA SER A 135 2.45 -18.66 4.34
C SER A 135 1.26 -18.91 5.25
N TYR A 136 1.47 -18.82 6.57
CA TYR A 136 0.41 -19.00 7.57
C TYR A 136 -0.52 -17.79 7.59
N LEU A 137 0.01 -16.58 7.51
CA LEU A 137 -0.77 -15.35 7.37
C LEU A 137 -1.65 -15.41 6.13
N LYS A 138 -1.08 -15.74 4.96
CA LYS A 138 -1.83 -15.82 3.71
C LYS A 138 -3.01 -16.78 3.81
N ASN A 139 -2.80 -17.97 4.40
CA ASN A 139 -3.87 -18.95 4.59
C ASN A 139 -4.98 -18.44 5.53
N ILE A 140 -4.63 -17.75 6.62
CA ILE A 140 -5.65 -17.14 7.50
C ILE A 140 -6.44 -16.08 6.74
N LEU A 141 -5.76 -15.23 5.97
CA LEU A 141 -6.42 -14.16 5.21
C LEU A 141 -7.35 -14.71 4.13
N ASP A 142 -6.97 -15.80 3.45
CA ASP A 142 -7.84 -16.48 2.49
C ASP A 142 -9.13 -16.99 3.13
N VAL A 143 -9.05 -17.44 4.38
CA VAL A 143 -10.23 -17.90 5.13
C VAL A 143 -11.07 -16.74 5.65
N VAL A 144 -10.44 -15.68 6.18
CA VAL A 144 -11.14 -14.55 6.82
C VAL A 144 -11.72 -13.59 5.80
N PHE A 145 -10.97 -13.27 4.75
CA PHE A 145 -11.34 -12.26 3.74
C PHE A 145 -11.91 -12.90 2.46
N GLY A 146 -11.64 -14.18 2.20
CA GLY A 146 -11.89 -14.86 0.94
C GLY A 146 -10.70 -14.71 -0.01
N ASP A 147 -10.27 -15.82 -0.63
CA ASP A 147 -9.15 -15.85 -1.58
C ASP A 147 -9.39 -14.95 -2.80
N GLU A 148 -10.65 -14.78 -3.21
CA GLU A 148 -11.07 -13.88 -4.28
C GLU A 148 -10.83 -12.40 -3.98
N ASN A 149 -10.68 -12.02 -2.70
CA ASN A 149 -10.42 -10.65 -2.27
C ASN A 149 -8.93 -10.36 -2.04
N HIS A 150 -8.04 -11.30 -2.36
CA HIS A 150 -6.61 -11.07 -2.40
C HIS A 150 -6.27 -10.06 -3.50
N ILE A 151 -5.73 -8.89 -3.11
CA ILE A 151 -5.36 -7.83 -4.07
C ILE A 151 -3.96 -8.08 -4.59
N ALA A 152 -2.98 -8.20 -3.68
CA ALA A 152 -1.58 -8.42 -4.04
C ALA A 152 -0.74 -8.87 -2.84
N THR A 153 0.39 -9.50 -3.11
CA THR A 153 1.52 -9.61 -2.21
C THR A 153 2.66 -8.77 -2.78
N LEU A 154 3.06 -7.75 -2.03
CA LEU A 154 4.15 -6.87 -2.40
C LEU A 154 5.44 -7.38 -1.77
N VAL A 155 6.53 -7.37 -2.52
CA VAL A 155 7.88 -7.65 -2.04
C VAL A 155 8.55 -6.33 -1.73
N VAL A 156 8.93 -6.09 -0.47
CA VAL A 156 9.59 -4.86 -0.02
C VAL A 156 11.06 -5.14 0.19
N VAL A 157 11.93 -4.48 -0.55
CA VAL A 157 13.37 -4.56 -0.36
C VAL A 157 13.75 -3.71 0.86
N ARG A 158 14.09 -4.38 1.97
CA ARG A 158 14.44 -3.72 3.25
C ARG A 158 15.92 -3.45 3.44
N SER A 159 16.77 -4.13 2.67
CA SER A 159 18.23 -3.97 2.73
C SER A 159 18.87 -4.29 1.39
N LYS A 160 19.85 -3.51 0.97
CA LYS A 160 20.63 -3.80 -0.26
C LYS A 160 21.76 -4.81 0.01
N ASN A 161 22.17 -4.98 1.26
CA ASN A 161 23.40 -5.70 1.61
C ASN A 161 23.15 -7.11 2.17
N GLY A 162 21.92 -7.53 2.41
CA GLY A 162 21.58 -8.85 2.95
C GLY A 162 22.26 -9.17 4.30
N LYS A 163 22.58 -8.16 5.11
CA LYS A 163 23.21 -8.34 6.42
C LYS A 163 22.27 -9.07 7.38
N GLY A 164 22.79 -10.01 8.16
CA GLY A 164 22.00 -10.81 9.11
C GLY A 164 21.26 -11.99 8.49
N SER A 165 21.62 -12.36 7.27
CA SER A 165 21.00 -13.43 6.51
C SER A 165 21.31 -14.83 7.05
N LYS A 166 20.40 -15.77 6.75
CA LYS A 166 20.59 -17.21 6.99
C LYS A 166 21.85 -17.71 6.27
N PRO A 167 22.47 -18.81 6.73
CA PRO A 167 23.76 -19.28 6.22
C PRO A 167 23.85 -19.49 4.70
N ASN A 168 22.71 -19.79 4.04
CA ASN A 168 22.72 -20.19 2.64
C ASN A 168 22.25 -19.09 1.68
N VAL A 169 21.33 -18.19 2.10
CA VAL A 169 20.76 -17.16 1.25
C VAL A 169 20.65 -15.85 2.03
N ALA A 170 21.14 -14.78 1.43
CA ALA A 170 20.97 -13.43 1.96
C ALA A 170 19.53 -12.97 1.77
N VAL A 171 18.74 -12.94 2.84
CA VAL A 171 17.37 -12.44 2.84
C VAL A 171 17.40 -10.90 3.01
N ASN A 172 16.94 -10.20 2.01
CA ASN A 172 16.97 -8.74 1.96
C ASN A 172 15.58 -8.09 1.75
N HIS A 173 14.53 -8.87 1.89
CA HIS A 173 13.15 -8.44 1.67
C HIS A 173 12.23 -8.87 2.82
N GLU A 174 11.06 -8.30 2.80
CA GLU A 174 9.87 -8.70 3.55
C GLU A 174 8.65 -8.54 2.62
N TYR A 175 7.46 -8.85 3.11
CA TYR A 175 6.23 -8.76 2.31
C TYR A 175 5.26 -7.76 2.92
N VAL A 176 4.41 -7.19 2.05
CA VAL A 176 3.15 -6.57 2.46
C VAL A 176 2.03 -7.29 1.73
N VAL A 177 1.13 -7.91 2.49
CA VAL A 177 -0.02 -8.65 1.94
C VAL A 177 -1.25 -7.76 1.96
N LEU A 178 -1.89 -7.59 0.81
CA LEU A 178 -3.05 -6.72 0.62
C LEU A 178 -4.31 -7.55 0.37
N PHE A 179 -5.35 -7.32 1.19
CA PHE A 179 -6.68 -7.88 0.98
C PHE A 179 -7.74 -6.78 1.04
N GLY A 180 -8.73 -6.88 0.16
CA GLY A 180 -9.95 -6.10 0.26
C GLY A 180 -10.97 -6.78 1.18
N LYS A 181 -11.85 -6.02 1.82
CA LYS A 181 -13.00 -6.60 2.51
C LYS A 181 -14.00 -7.25 1.54
N SER A 182 -14.08 -6.73 0.33
CA SER A 182 -14.90 -7.27 -0.75
C SER A 182 -14.34 -6.89 -2.12
N GLY A 183 -14.93 -7.41 -3.19
CA GLY A 183 -14.57 -7.07 -4.58
C GLY A 183 -14.75 -5.59 -4.96
N THR A 184 -15.27 -4.74 -4.06
CA THR A 184 -15.36 -3.28 -4.27
C THR A 184 -14.10 -2.54 -3.86
N ALA A 185 -13.17 -3.19 -3.15
CA ALA A 185 -11.90 -2.63 -2.75
C ALA A 185 -11.00 -2.33 -3.97
N LYS A 186 -10.39 -1.15 -4.00
CA LYS A 186 -9.55 -0.73 -5.13
C LYS A 186 -8.29 0.00 -4.65
N VAL A 187 -7.16 -0.39 -5.19
CA VAL A 187 -5.89 0.33 -5.04
C VAL A 187 -5.79 1.39 -6.12
N SER A 188 -5.65 2.65 -5.73
CA SER A 188 -5.62 3.79 -6.66
C SER A 188 -4.24 4.03 -7.29
N GLY A 189 -3.18 3.44 -6.73
CA GLY A 189 -1.79 3.74 -7.07
C GLY A 189 -1.25 4.98 -6.34
N LEU A 190 -0.01 5.33 -6.63
CA LEU A 190 0.70 6.44 -6.01
C LEU A 190 0.59 7.72 -6.83
N HIS A 191 0.57 8.88 -6.20
CA HIS A 191 0.74 10.15 -6.90
C HIS A 191 2.10 10.18 -7.61
N GLU A 192 2.11 10.53 -8.89
CA GLU A 192 3.35 10.70 -9.66
C GLU A 192 4.01 12.03 -9.27
N VAL A 193 5.04 11.96 -8.41
CA VAL A 193 5.77 13.15 -7.91
C VAL A 193 6.90 13.56 -8.84
N ASP A 194 7.22 12.77 -9.88
CA ASP A 194 8.33 13.06 -10.78
C ASP A 194 8.01 14.18 -11.79
N THR A 195 8.15 15.42 -11.35
CA THR A 195 8.02 16.60 -12.22
C THR A 195 9.21 16.78 -13.17
N LYS A 196 10.37 16.17 -12.88
CA LYS A 196 11.60 16.35 -13.68
C LYS A 196 11.51 15.72 -15.07
N SER A 197 10.74 14.65 -15.22
CA SER A 197 10.53 13.99 -16.52
C SER A 197 9.59 14.78 -17.44
N TYR A 198 8.78 15.70 -16.90
CA TYR A 198 7.87 16.57 -17.66
C TYR A 198 8.57 17.85 -18.10
N ASN A 199 9.64 17.70 -18.92
CA ASN A 199 10.57 18.74 -19.29
C ASN A 199 10.16 19.53 -20.55
N LYS A 200 8.99 19.23 -21.12
CA LYS A 200 8.41 19.94 -22.25
C LYS A 200 7.11 20.62 -21.83
N SER A 201 6.75 21.70 -22.51
CA SER A 201 5.49 22.42 -22.26
C SER A 201 4.87 22.90 -23.55
N ASP A 202 3.55 23.01 -23.57
CA ASP A 202 2.75 23.67 -24.60
C ASP A 202 1.53 24.37 -23.97
N ALA A 203 0.56 24.77 -24.79
CA ALA A 203 -0.66 25.45 -24.34
C ALA A 203 -1.52 24.59 -23.39
N TYR A 204 -1.31 23.27 -23.33
CA TYR A 204 -2.06 22.32 -22.51
C TYR A 204 -1.34 21.96 -21.21
N GLY A 205 -0.10 22.40 -21.01
CA GLY A 205 0.67 22.18 -19.80
C GLY A 205 2.02 21.51 -20.01
N HIS A 206 2.62 21.09 -18.89
CA HIS A 206 3.88 20.34 -18.93
C HIS A 206 3.64 18.89 -19.33
N TYR A 207 4.50 18.36 -20.20
CA TYR A 207 4.40 16.97 -20.65
C TYR A 207 5.76 16.30 -20.82
N LYS A 208 5.76 14.98 -20.80
CA LYS A 208 6.84 14.13 -21.28
C LYS A 208 6.45 13.42 -22.56
N VAL A 209 7.43 13.13 -23.40
CA VAL A 209 7.23 12.30 -24.58
C VAL A 209 7.38 10.85 -24.15
N ASP A 210 6.28 10.11 -24.12
CA ASP A 210 6.25 8.77 -23.59
C ASP A 210 5.41 7.86 -24.50
N GLY A 211 6.07 6.84 -24.99
CA GLY A 211 5.41 5.84 -25.84
C GLY A 211 5.33 6.19 -27.33
N LEU A 212 5.74 5.23 -28.11
CA LEU A 212 5.66 5.31 -29.56
C LEU A 212 4.21 5.27 -30.01
N PHE A 213 3.77 6.18 -30.87
CA PHE A 213 2.40 6.16 -31.38
C PHE A 213 2.16 5.04 -32.38
N ARG A 214 3.21 4.52 -33.01
CA ARG A 214 3.15 3.31 -33.85
C ARG A 214 3.12 2.06 -32.95
N LYS A 215 2.12 1.22 -33.14
CA LYS A 215 1.93 -0.04 -32.38
C LYS A 215 3.12 -0.98 -32.59
N LYS A 216 3.58 -1.60 -31.50
CA LYS A 216 4.57 -2.68 -31.47
C LYS A 216 3.96 -3.96 -30.89
N GLY A 217 4.61 -5.11 -31.12
CA GLY A 217 4.19 -6.40 -30.59
C GLY A 217 2.94 -6.95 -31.27
N ASP A 218 2.14 -7.67 -30.52
CA ASP A 218 0.95 -8.36 -31.02
C ASP A 218 -0.07 -7.40 -31.62
N ALA A 219 -0.77 -7.87 -32.66
CA ALA A 219 -1.78 -7.12 -33.42
C ALA A 219 -1.28 -5.74 -33.87
N SER A 220 -0.02 -5.66 -34.35
CA SER A 220 0.62 -4.40 -34.75
C SER A 220 0.67 -4.17 -36.24
N LEU A 221 0.33 -5.17 -37.05
CA LEU A 221 0.40 -5.08 -38.50
C LEU A 221 -0.79 -4.26 -39.06
N ARG A 222 -0.59 -3.68 -40.25
CA ARG A 222 -1.65 -3.05 -41.05
C ARG A 222 -2.85 -3.99 -41.25
N THR A 223 -2.58 -5.26 -41.52
CA THR A 223 -3.61 -6.28 -41.73
C THR A 223 -4.48 -6.55 -40.54
N ASP A 224 -3.97 -6.36 -39.32
CA ASP A 224 -4.74 -6.58 -38.10
C ASP A 224 -5.86 -5.53 -37.91
N ARG A 225 -5.58 -4.27 -38.34
CA ARG A 225 -6.54 -3.17 -38.28
C ARG A 225 -6.28 -2.15 -39.37
N PRO A 226 -6.75 -2.40 -40.61
CA PRO A 226 -6.46 -1.56 -41.77
C PRO A 226 -6.85 -0.09 -41.60
N ASN A 227 -7.93 0.20 -40.91
CA ASN A 227 -8.41 1.58 -40.65
C ASN A 227 -7.50 2.37 -39.71
N MET A 228 -6.48 1.75 -39.14
CA MET A 228 -5.45 2.43 -38.31
C MET A 228 -4.13 2.62 -39.11
N TYR A 229 -4.15 2.43 -40.41
CA TYR A 229 -3.06 2.70 -41.35
C TYR A 229 -3.44 3.90 -42.23
N TYR A 230 -2.94 5.08 -41.85
CA TYR A 230 -3.20 6.34 -42.54
C TYR A 230 -1.99 7.27 -42.40
N PRO A 231 -1.81 8.26 -43.29
CA PRO A 231 -0.72 9.24 -43.15
C PRO A 231 -0.95 10.18 -41.99
N LEU A 232 0.14 10.61 -41.38
CA LEU A 232 0.19 11.79 -40.50
C LEU A 232 1.15 12.81 -41.12
N TYR A 233 0.88 14.06 -40.84
CA TYR A 233 1.68 15.18 -41.29
C TYR A 233 2.27 15.90 -40.09
N TYR A 234 3.51 16.32 -40.14
CA TYR A 234 4.14 16.97 -39.02
C TYR A 234 5.00 18.18 -39.41
N ALA A 235 5.05 19.15 -38.53
CA ALA A 235 5.85 20.35 -38.67
C ALA A 235 7.21 20.19 -37.94
N SER A 236 8.17 21.05 -38.26
CA SER A 236 9.49 21.08 -37.63
C SER A 236 9.47 21.37 -36.13
N ASN A 237 8.43 22.05 -35.65
CA ASN A 237 8.20 22.30 -34.22
C ASN A 237 7.61 21.08 -33.45
N GLY A 238 7.33 19.95 -34.15
CA GLY A 238 6.80 18.72 -33.56
C GLY A 238 5.27 18.62 -33.54
N GLU A 239 4.54 19.60 -34.05
CA GLU A 239 3.08 19.50 -34.21
C GLU A 239 2.71 18.42 -35.21
N VAL A 240 1.60 17.70 -34.94
CA VAL A 240 1.13 16.58 -35.76
C VAL A 240 -0.31 16.83 -36.20
N PHE A 241 -0.59 16.55 -37.48
CA PHE A 241 -1.89 16.71 -38.12
C PHE A 241 -2.29 15.40 -38.82
N THR A 242 -3.59 15.17 -38.95
CA THR A 242 -4.13 14.01 -39.70
C THR A 242 -4.41 14.34 -41.17
N THR A 243 -4.32 15.62 -41.54
CA THR A 243 -4.45 16.11 -42.91
C THR A 243 -3.37 17.12 -43.21
N GLN A 244 -3.06 17.32 -44.51
CA GLN A 244 -2.07 18.33 -44.94
C GLN A 244 -2.72 19.73 -44.94
N VAL A 245 -2.75 20.37 -43.77
CA VAL A 245 -3.41 21.65 -43.53
C VAL A 245 -2.66 22.86 -44.11
N ARG A 246 -1.36 22.71 -44.45
CA ARG A 246 -0.49 23.76 -45.02
C ARG A 246 0.71 23.15 -45.77
N GLU A 247 1.36 23.96 -46.59
CA GLU A 247 2.64 23.57 -47.20
C GLU A 247 3.77 23.46 -46.16
N GLY A 248 4.81 22.69 -46.49
CA GLY A 248 5.99 22.51 -45.62
C GLY A 248 5.84 21.46 -44.51
N LEU A 249 4.74 20.71 -44.48
CA LEU A 249 4.62 19.55 -43.61
C LEU A 249 5.26 18.32 -44.22
N SER A 250 5.93 17.52 -43.37
CA SER A 250 6.46 16.21 -43.76
C SER A 250 5.41 15.14 -43.53
N GLU A 251 5.27 14.21 -44.47
CA GLU A 251 4.35 13.06 -44.37
C GLU A 251 5.06 11.87 -43.72
N VAL A 252 4.34 11.12 -42.88
CA VAL A 252 4.83 9.90 -42.23
C VAL A 252 3.75 8.84 -42.14
N TRP A 253 4.13 7.61 -42.44
CA TRP A 253 3.30 6.41 -42.32
C TRP A 253 3.79 5.52 -41.18
N PRO A 254 2.95 4.65 -40.60
CA PRO A 254 3.34 3.76 -39.50
C PRO A 254 4.19 2.56 -40.03
N VAL A 255 5.32 2.85 -40.64
CA VAL A 255 6.28 1.86 -41.14
C VAL A 255 7.43 1.75 -40.14
N ASP A 256 7.90 0.52 -39.86
CA ASP A 256 9.03 0.36 -38.93
C ASP A 256 10.38 0.46 -39.67
N SER A 257 11.48 0.40 -38.93
CA SER A 257 12.84 0.53 -39.45
C SER A 257 13.24 -0.62 -40.41
N LYS A 258 12.44 -1.68 -40.47
CA LYS A 258 12.62 -2.82 -41.41
C LYS A 258 11.72 -2.73 -42.64
N GLY A 259 10.98 -1.61 -42.80
CA GLY A 259 10.02 -1.45 -43.89
C GLY A 259 8.68 -2.16 -43.69
N VAL A 260 8.40 -2.70 -42.50
CA VAL A 260 7.13 -3.40 -42.24
C VAL A 260 6.02 -2.40 -41.94
N GLU A 261 4.93 -2.50 -42.70
CA GLU A 261 3.72 -1.71 -42.47
C GLU A 261 3.04 -2.11 -41.16
N ARG A 262 3.02 -1.19 -40.23
CA ARG A 262 2.39 -1.31 -38.91
C ARG A 262 1.07 -0.56 -38.92
N ARG A 263 0.52 -0.29 -37.72
CA ARG A 263 -0.63 0.58 -37.50
C ARG A 263 -0.36 1.59 -36.42
N TRP A 264 -1.13 2.66 -36.43
CA TRP A 264 -1.16 3.59 -35.30
C TRP A 264 -1.89 3.01 -34.09
N LEU A 265 -1.73 3.65 -32.93
CA LEU A 265 -2.46 3.26 -31.72
C LEU A 265 -3.93 3.69 -31.78
N TRP A 266 -4.24 4.78 -32.48
CA TRP A 266 -5.60 5.33 -32.58
C TRP A 266 -6.10 5.27 -34.02
N GLY A 267 -7.45 5.21 -34.17
CA GLY A 267 -8.08 5.45 -35.46
C GLY A 267 -8.00 6.92 -35.86
N ASN A 268 -8.23 7.21 -37.15
CA ASN A 268 -8.07 8.55 -37.71
C ASN A 268 -8.92 9.61 -37.02
N GLU A 269 -10.19 9.31 -36.72
CA GLU A 269 -11.10 10.23 -36.03
C GLU A 269 -10.56 10.66 -34.65
N LYS A 270 -10.13 9.69 -33.85
CA LYS A 270 -9.54 10.00 -32.54
C LYS A 270 -8.24 10.80 -32.69
N ALA A 271 -7.38 10.43 -33.65
CA ALA A 271 -6.14 11.14 -33.89
C ALA A 271 -6.39 12.59 -34.36
N THR A 272 -7.47 12.85 -35.12
CA THR A 272 -7.88 14.19 -35.52
C THR A 272 -8.33 15.02 -34.32
N ASN A 273 -9.20 14.46 -33.49
CA ASN A 273 -9.74 15.17 -32.33
C ASN A 273 -8.71 15.39 -31.21
N GLU A 274 -7.71 14.51 -31.10
CA GLU A 274 -6.69 14.54 -30.07
C GLU A 274 -5.27 14.73 -30.62
N SER A 275 -5.11 15.33 -31.82
CA SER A 275 -3.80 15.54 -32.46
C SER A 275 -2.82 16.34 -31.59
N TRP A 276 -3.32 17.24 -30.75
CA TRP A 276 -2.55 18.01 -29.76
C TRP A 276 -1.81 17.13 -28.74
N LYS A 277 -2.25 15.87 -28.55
CA LYS A 277 -1.57 14.88 -27.73
C LYS A 277 -0.43 14.13 -28.48
N LEU A 278 -0.22 14.42 -29.76
CA LEU A 278 0.85 13.82 -30.54
C LEU A 278 2.05 14.75 -30.64
N TYR A 279 3.22 14.15 -30.75
CA TYR A 279 4.50 14.86 -30.93
C TYR A 279 5.36 14.13 -31.94
N ALA A 280 5.85 14.84 -32.93
CA ALA A 280 6.84 14.33 -33.89
C ALA A 280 8.26 14.73 -33.47
N SER A 281 9.17 13.76 -33.43
CA SER A 281 10.59 14.05 -33.33
C SER A 281 11.13 14.66 -34.62
N ALA A 282 12.32 15.26 -34.58
CA ALA A 282 12.99 15.76 -35.76
C ALA A 282 13.25 14.71 -36.86
N SER A 283 13.29 13.42 -36.48
CA SER A 283 13.40 12.27 -37.39
C SER A 283 12.07 11.72 -37.88
N GLY A 284 10.95 12.39 -37.59
CA GLY A 284 9.61 11.96 -38.01
C GLY A 284 9.00 10.80 -37.21
N VAL A 285 9.57 10.47 -36.08
CA VAL A 285 8.97 9.45 -35.19
C VAL A 285 7.86 10.09 -34.37
N ILE A 286 6.65 9.51 -34.46
CA ILE A 286 5.48 10.01 -33.75
C ILE A 286 5.37 9.34 -32.36
N TYR A 287 5.15 10.16 -31.34
CA TYR A 287 4.99 9.80 -29.95
C TYR A 287 3.67 10.34 -29.39
N VAL A 288 3.24 9.80 -28.27
CA VAL A 288 2.14 10.35 -27.47
C VAL A 288 2.72 11.26 -26.38
N LYS A 289 2.19 12.47 -26.25
CA LYS A 289 2.47 13.35 -25.12
C LYS A 289 1.77 12.83 -23.89
N ASN A 290 2.49 12.75 -22.80
CA ASN A 290 1.96 12.39 -21.51
C ASN A 290 2.02 13.63 -20.61
N TYR A 291 0.86 14.28 -20.39
CA TYR A 291 0.78 15.49 -19.60
C TYR A 291 0.87 15.21 -18.12
N ASN A 292 1.52 16.11 -17.40
CA ASN A 292 1.47 16.13 -15.95
C ASN A 292 0.07 16.61 -15.53
N SER A 293 -0.58 15.84 -14.67
CA SER A 293 -1.81 16.27 -14.00
C SER A 293 -1.64 16.04 -12.50
N GLU A 294 -2.16 16.95 -11.69
CA GLU A 294 -2.09 16.86 -10.23
C GLU A 294 -2.71 15.56 -9.70
N ASP A 295 -3.70 15.01 -10.41
CA ASP A 295 -4.40 13.78 -10.05
C ASP A 295 -3.76 12.51 -10.64
N LYS A 296 -2.61 12.61 -11.27
CA LYS A 296 -2.00 11.47 -11.94
C LYS A 296 -1.46 10.46 -10.96
N ARG A 297 -1.99 9.23 -11.06
CA ARG A 297 -1.55 8.11 -10.25
C ARG A 297 -0.86 7.04 -11.08
N VAL A 298 0.23 6.51 -10.55
CA VAL A 298 0.98 5.39 -11.11
C VAL A 298 0.63 4.13 -10.34
N LYS A 299 0.36 3.05 -11.05
CA LYS A 299 0.05 1.76 -10.40
C LYS A 299 1.17 1.36 -9.45
N LEU A 300 0.79 0.95 -8.24
CA LEU A 300 1.69 0.35 -7.27
C LEU A 300 2.37 -0.88 -7.89
N ARG A 301 3.67 -0.98 -7.77
CA ARG A 301 4.43 -2.13 -8.27
C ARG A 301 4.44 -3.25 -7.24
N SER A 302 4.50 -4.50 -7.69
CA SER A 302 4.60 -5.66 -6.79
C SER A 302 5.96 -5.81 -6.11
N VAL A 303 6.99 -5.12 -6.62
CA VAL A 303 8.31 -5.03 -5.98
C VAL A 303 8.56 -3.57 -5.65
N LEU A 304 8.74 -3.31 -4.36
CA LEU A 304 9.00 -2.00 -3.77
C LEU A 304 10.49 -1.95 -3.39
N ASP A 305 11.31 -1.34 -4.26
CA ASP A 305 12.78 -1.33 -4.17
C ASP A 305 13.37 0.08 -3.98
N SER A 306 12.54 1.07 -3.65
CA SER A 306 13.00 2.43 -3.35
C SER A 306 13.98 2.44 -2.18
N SER A 307 15.00 3.30 -2.25
CA SER A 307 15.93 3.53 -1.14
C SER A 307 15.24 4.09 0.11
N GLU A 308 14.07 4.71 -0.04
CA GLU A 308 13.28 5.24 1.08
C GLU A 308 12.56 4.15 1.88
N TYR A 309 12.42 2.94 1.33
CA TYR A 309 11.79 1.80 2.01
C TYR A 309 12.78 0.94 2.82
N LEU A 310 14.07 1.30 2.82
CA LEU A 310 15.10 0.56 3.54
C LEU A 310 14.97 0.74 5.07
N THR A 311 15.19 -0.32 5.84
CA THR A 311 15.14 -0.30 7.31
C THR A 311 16.14 0.69 7.93
N ASP A 312 17.32 0.88 7.31
CA ASP A 312 18.29 1.86 7.78
C ASP A 312 17.73 3.29 7.74
N ARG A 313 16.87 3.59 6.76
CA ARG A 313 16.17 4.87 6.67
C ARG A 313 15.23 5.10 7.84
N ALA A 314 14.40 4.10 8.16
CA ALA A 314 13.49 4.15 9.31
C ALA A 314 14.22 4.38 10.64
N THR A 315 15.38 3.71 10.82
CA THR A 315 16.23 3.92 12.00
C THR A 315 16.75 5.35 12.08
N THR A 316 17.09 5.95 10.95
CA THR A 316 17.54 7.35 10.87
C THR A 316 16.40 8.31 11.22
N GLU A 317 15.20 8.11 10.65
CA GLU A 317 13.99 8.89 10.94
C GLU A 317 13.66 8.91 12.44
N ILE A 318 13.68 7.74 13.10
CA ILE A 318 13.44 7.65 14.55
C ILE A 318 14.51 8.41 15.35
N LYS A 319 15.78 8.34 14.95
CA LYS A 319 16.86 9.09 15.61
C LYS A 319 16.72 10.61 15.43
N GLU A 320 16.28 11.05 14.25
CA GLU A 320 16.00 12.47 13.98
C GLU A 320 14.86 13.01 14.86
N ILE A 321 13.80 12.20 15.08
CA ILE A 321 12.64 12.59 15.88
C ILE A 321 12.95 12.56 17.38
N PHE A 322 13.58 11.50 17.88
CA PHE A 322 13.74 11.22 19.31
C PHE A 322 15.16 11.49 19.84
N GLY A 323 16.10 11.84 18.98
CA GLY A 323 17.52 12.04 19.35
C GLY A 323 18.32 10.74 19.55
N ASP A 324 17.65 9.59 19.63
CA ASP A 324 18.28 8.28 19.80
C ASP A 324 17.43 7.13 19.18
N LYS A 325 18.01 5.92 19.14
CA LYS A 325 17.29 4.71 18.69
C LYS A 325 16.37 4.19 19.80
N VAL A 326 15.16 4.71 19.88
CA VAL A 326 14.16 4.34 20.91
C VAL A 326 13.35 3.07 20.56
N PHE A 327 13.45 2.57 19.32
CA PHE A 327 12.77 1.38 18.86
C PHE A 327 13.68 0.54 17.96
N GLU A 328 13.55 -0.81 18.01
CA GLU A 328 14.52 -1.67 17.33
C GLU A 328 14.31 -1.78 15.83
N THR A 329 13.07 -1.92 15.41
CA THR A 329 12.69 -2.19 14.01
C THR A 329 11.53 -1.32 13.54
N PRO A 330 11.69 0.02 13.46
CA PRO A 330 10.64 0.88 12.94
C PRO A 330 10.41 0.59 11.45
N LYS A 331 9.17 0.81 10.98
CA LYS A 331 8.88 0.77 9.54
C LYS A 331 9.24 2.11 8.90
N PRO A 332 9.75 2.10 7.66
CA PRO A 332 10.03 3.32 6.92
C PRO A 332 8.76 4.14 6.70
N LEU A 333 8.80 5.42 7.03
CA LEU A 333 7.67 6.33 6.89
C LEU A 333 7.16 6.38 5.45
N ALA A 334 8.06 6.43 4.48
CA ALA A 334 7.72 6.44 3.06
C ALA A 334 6.93 5.20 2.63
N LEU A 335 7.26 4.01 3.14
CA LEU A 335 6.52 2.78 2.84
C LEU A 335 5.06 2.88 3.33
N VAL A 336 4.88 3.26 4.59
CA VAL A 336 3.53 3.34 5.19
C VAL A 336 2.71 4.45 4.54
N ARG A 337 3.32 5.62 4.27
CA ARG A 337 2.69 6.71 3.54
C ARG A 337 2.19 6.29 2.16
N ASP A 338 3.02 5.58 1.40
CA ASP A 338 2.68 5.17 0.04
C ASP A 338 1.59 4.06 0.05
N LEU A 339 1.56 3.20 1.08
CA LEU A 339 0.47 2.25 1.29
C LEU A 339 -0.84 2.98 1.64
N VAL A 340 -0.82 3.96 2.54
CA VAL A 340 -2.01 4.78 2.85
C VAL A 340 -2.49 5.52 1.62
N ASP A 341 -1.59 6.20 0.88
CA ASP A 341 -1.93 6.96 -0.33
C ASP A 341 -2.57 6.07 -1.41
N SER A 342 -2.06 4.85 -1.60
CA SER A 342 -2.56 3.95 -2.63
C SER A 342 -3.82 3.18 -2.24
N CYS A 343 -4.01 2.85 -0.96
CA CYS A 343 -5.08 1.99 -0.48
C CYS A 343 -6.25 2.75 0.18
N CYS A 344 -6.00 3.94 0.74
CA CYS A 344 -7.05 4.82 1.27
C CYS A 344 -7.37 5.91 0.23
N THR A 345 -8.33 5.66 -0.64
CA THR A 345 -8.68 6.57 -1.75
C THR A 345 -9.37 7.86 -1.28
N SER A 346 -9.91 7.88 -0.07
CA SER A 346 -10.55 9.05 0.52
C SER A 346 -9.52 9.96 1.18
N THR A 347 -9.59 11.26 0.91
CA THR A 347 -8.80 12.29 1.61
C THR A 347 -9.33 12.59 3.02
N SER A 348 -10.47 12.00 3.41
CA SER A 348 -11.07 12.07 4.74
C SER A 348 -11.34 10.68 5.34
N GLY A 349 -10.61 9.66 4.87
CA GLY A 349 -10.79 8.27 5.30
C GLY A 349 -10.29 8.02 6.72
N ASP A 350 -10.85 6.99 7.36
CA ASP A 350 -10.46 6.53 8.68
C ASP A 350 -9.48 5.36 8.57
N ILE A 351 -8.37 5.43 9.28
CA ILE A 351 -7.27 4.47 9.25
C ILE A 351 -7.12 3.81 10.62
N LEU A 352 -6.98 2.48 10.63
CA LEU A 352 -6.73 1.68 11.82
C LEU A 352 -5.33 1.07 11.78
N ASP A 353 -4.62 1.16 12.90
CA ASP A 353 -3.39 0.40 13.14
C ASP A 353 -3.40 -0.13 14.57
N PHE A 354 -3.51 -1.45 14.73
CA PHE A 354 -3.58 -2.08 16.04
C PHE A 354 -2.28 -2.80 16.45
N PHE A 355 -1.18 -2.48 15.77
CA PHE A 355 0.20 -2.78 16.16
C PHE A 355 1.05 -1.52 15.91
N ALA A 356 0.67 -0.42 16.56
CA ALA A 356 1.12 0.93 16.19
C ALA A 356 2.63 1.18 16.37
N GLY A 357 3.29 0.45 17.25
CA GLY A 357 4.74 0.57 17.50
C GLY A 357 5.16 2.01 17.78
N THR A 358 5.93 2.61 16.87
CA THR A 358 6.39 4.01 16.97
C THR A 358 5.39 5.05 16.47
N GLY A 359 4.22 4.64 15.98
CA GLY A 359 3.21 5.54 15.44
C GLY A 359 3.46 5.99 14.00
N THR A 360 4.29 5.28 13.25
CA THR A 360 4.63 5.61 11.85
C THR A 360 3.38 5.79 10.97
N THR A 361 2.30 5.06 11.24
CA THR A 361 1.04 5.20 10.50
C THR A 361 0.40 6.57 10.70
N ALA A 362 0.43 7.12 11.92
CA ALA A 362 -0.09 8.46 12.18
C ALA A 362 0.75 9.55 11.51
N GLU A 363 2.07 9.42 11.54
CA GLU A 363 3.00 10.32 10.83
C GLU A 363 2.73 10.31 9.32
N ALA A 364 2.60 9.12 8.74
CA ALA A 364 2.28 8.95 7.31
C ALA A 364 0.95 9.63 6.92
N VAL A 365 -0.07 9.50 7.76
CA VAL A 365 -1.37 10.15 7.56
C VAL A 365 -1.26 11.67 7.69
N HIS A 366 -0.47 12.16 8.66
CA HIS A 366 -0.21 13.57 8.83
C HIS A 366 0.48 14.18 7.59
N GLU A 367 1.57 13.55 7.08
CA GLU A 367 2.24 14.00 5.85
C GLU A 367 1.28 14.07 4.66
N LEU A 368 0.41 13.07 4.51
CA LEU A 368 -0.59 13.04 3.44
C LEU A 368 -1.61 14.18 3.58
N ASN A 369 -2.13 14.42 4.78
CA ASN A 369 -3.07 15.51 5.03
C ASN A 369 -2.44 16.88 4.77
N VAL A 370 -1.17 17.08 5.14
CA VAL A 370 -0.43 18.31 4.81
C VAL A 370 -0.24 18.45 3.30
N ARG A 371 0.08 17.34 2.60
CA ARG A 371 0.37 17.35 1.17
C ARG A 371 -0.85 17.67 0.30
N ASP A 372 -2.01 17.09 0.64
CA ASP A 372 -3.21 17.15 -0.21
C ASP A 372 -4.39 17.92 0.43
N GLY A 373 -4.16 18.55 1.60
CA GLY A 373 -5.23 19.25 2.33
C GLY A 373 -6.31 18.32 2.88
N GLY A 374 -6.03 17.03 3.01
CA GLY A 374 -6.95 16.01 3.50
C GLY A 374 -7.23 16.12 5.00
N ALA A 375 -8.23 15.36 5.45
CA ALA A 375 -8.68 15.26 6.84
C ALA A 375 -8.82 13.80 7.27
N ARG A 376 -7.86 12.94 6.86
CA ARG A 376 -7.83 11.53 7.26
C ARG A 376 -7.60 11.43 8.76
N LYS A 377 -8.24 10.44 9.39
CA LYS A 377 -8.13 10.19 10.81
C LYS A 377 -7.46 8.84 11.08
N THR A 378 -6.76 8.75 12.21
CA THR A 378 -6.04 7.54 12.59
C THR A 378 -6.46 7.08 13.97
N VAL A 379 -6.75 5.80 14.11
CA VAL A 379 -6.88 5.12 15.39
C VAL A 379 -5.71 4.15 15.52
N LEU A 380 -4.86 4.40 16.49
CA LEU A 380 -3.71 3.59 16.84
C LEU A 380 -4.01 2.79 18.10
N ILE A 381 -3.62 1.53 18.13
CA ILE A 381 -3.68 0.70 19.35
C ILE A 381 -2.28 0.17 19.63
N GLU A 382 -1.77 0.40 20.85
CA GLU A 382 -0.46 -0.09 21.26
C GLU A 382 -0.51 -0.64 22.69
N GLN A 383 0.23 -1.71 22.95
CA GLN A 383 0.34 -2.29 24.27
C GLN A 383 1.01 -1.32 25.25
N ASP A 384 0.52 -1.31 26.49
CA ASP A 384 1.16 -0.58 27.57
C ASP A 384 2.34 -1.39 28.13
N LEU A 385 3.38 -1.53 27.34
CA LEU A 385 4.61 -2.21 27.75
C LEU A 385 5.40 -1.29 28.68
N ARG A 386 5.78 -1.78 29.86
CA ARG A 386 6.70 -1.07 30.73
C ARG A 386 8.07 -1.04 30.07
N VAL A 387 8.50 0.11 29.65
CA VAL A 387 9.86 0.35 29.17
C VAL A 387 10.82 0.17 30.36
N PRO A 388 11.89 -0.62 30.24
CA PRO A 388 12.85 -0.81 31.33
C PRO A 388 13.37 0.55 31.86
N ASN A 389 13.55 0.67 33.18
CA ASN A 389 14.12 1.87 33.78
C ASN A 389 15.48 2.18 33.17
N GLY A 390 15.68 3.40 32.70
CA GLY A 390 16.91 3.84 32.00
C GLY A 390 16.84 3.72 30.47
N HIS A 391 15.74 3.25 29.91
CA HIS A 391 15.55 3.28 28.45
C HIS A 391 15.35 4.74 27.98
N VAL A 392 15.97 5.10 26.86
CA VAL A 392 15.99 6.46 26.32
C VAL A 392 14.57 7.02 26.06
N ALA A 393 13.62 6.15 25.70
CA ALA A 393 12.23 6.53 25.54
C ALA A 393 11.58 7.13 26.81
N LEU A 394 12.14 6.87 28.01
CA LEU A 394 11.67 7.46 29.27
C LEU A 394 12.34 8.81 29.59
N THR A 395 13.49 9.09 29.00
CA THR A 395 14.28 10.30 29.28
C THR A 395 14.02 11.45 28.30
N GLY A 396 13.41 11.17 27.14
CA GLY A 396 13.07 12.16 26.10
C GLY A 396 11.84 13.06 26.41
N GLY A 397 11.22 12.92 27.56
CA GLY A 397 9.99 13.65 27.94
C GLY A 397 10.18 15.07 28.46
N HIS A 398 11.35 15.68 28.35
CA HIS A 398 11.58 17.10 28.62
C HIS A 398 12.07 17.82 27.38
N ALA A 399 11.22 17.93 26.36
CA ALA A 399 11.35 19.01 25.41
C ALA A 399 10.62 20.21 26.01
N SER A 400 11.38 21.19 26.36
CA SER A 400 11.05 22.54 26.79
C SER A 400 9.84 23.15 26.06
N THR A 401 8.96 23.69 26.89
CA THR A 401 8.03 24.84 26.70
C THR A 401 8.02 25.48 25.33
#